data_9baabf9ee03d0599eb2d192f334a857c
#
_entry.id   9baabf9ee03d0599eb2d192f334a857c
#
_cell.length_a   1.000
_cell.length_b   1.000
_cell.length_c   1.000
_cell.angle_alpha   90.00
_cell.angle_beta   90.00
_cell.angle_gamma   90.00
#
_symmetry.space_group_name_H-M   'P 1'
#
loop_
_entity.id
_entity.type
_entity.pdbx_description
1 polymer ?
#
loop_
_entity_poly.entity_id
_entity_poly.type
_entity_poly.pdbx_seq_one_letter_code
_entity_poly.pdbx_strand_id
1 'polypeptide(L)'
;GIDVQSLTGDRKMAGGALACLVRKKNLMYDDQHYGHYHLSSKFLNQYVRLDAAAAKALNLFPEPRGVKHSSLFGVLDHCQTRMGANTLHRWVRHPLVDLAEIERRHGLVEIFHQDSGLREALRQDELKGIPDLSRIVLRLKREQATLKDLWDLRKFAQRLPKIVAALNAHDGTEASQKKLSTTFTSRLASLLEEFS
;
A
#
# COMPACT_ATOMS: atom_id res chain seq x y z
N GLY A 1 -7.01 -23.23 -14.89
CA GLY A 1 -6.47 -23.73 -13.62
C GLY A 1 -5.18 -23.00 -13.32
N ILE A 2 -5.05 -22.50 -12.08
CA ILE A 2 -3.79 -21.84 -11.65
C ILE A 2 -2.74 -22.94 -11.57
N ASP A 3 -1.68 -22.84 -12.36
CA ASP A 3 -0.55 -23.75 -12.27
C ASP A 3 0.26 -23.43 -11.01
N VAL A 4 -0.02 -24.18 -9.95
CA VAL A 4 0.63 -24.06 -8.64
C VAL A 4 2.13 -24.35 -8.75
N GLN A 5 2.56 -25.16 -9.72
CA GLN A 5 3.98 -25.49 -9.93
C GLN A 5 4.76 -24.30 -10.48
N SER A 6 4.16 -23.51 -11.38
CA SER A 6 4.81 -22.29 -11.91
C SER A 6 5.02 -21.21 -10.84
N LEU A 7 4.12 -21.15 -9.82
CA LEU A 7 4.16 -20.16 -8.75
C LEU A 7 5.06 -20.58 -7.57
N THR A 8 5.19 -21.89 -7.33
CA THR A 8 5.99 -22.39 -6.20
C THR A 8 7.41 -22.77 -6.60
N GLY A 9 7.68 -23.02 -7.89
CA GLY A 9 8.98 -23.47 -8.39
C GLY A 9 9.54 -24.63 -7.55
N ASP A 10 10.83 -24.60 -7.23
CA ASP A 10 11.50 -25.62 -6.39
C ASP A 10 11.10 -25.58 -4.89
N ARG A 11 10.14 -24.75 -4.52
CA ARG A 11 9.73 -24.57 -3.12
C ARG A 11 8.66 -25.59 -2.68
N LYS A 12 9.03 -26.86 -2.63
CA LYS A 12 8.13 -27.97 -2.24
C LYS A 12 7.35 -27.72 -0.94
N MET A 13 7.99 -27.09 0.07
CA MET A 13 7.35 -26.77 1.34
C MET A 13 6.25 -25.72 1.19
N ALA A 14 6.46 -24.71 0.35
CA ALA A 14 5.46 -23.67 0.10
C ALA A 14 4.26 -24.23 -0.67
N GLY A 15 4.50 -25.12 -1.63
CA GLY A 15 3.45 -25.84 -2.36
C GLY A 15 2.60 -26.68 -1.43
N GLY A 16 3.21 -27.45 -0.52
CA GLY A 16 2.51 -28.25 0.49
C GLY A 16 1.66 -27.39 1.43
N ALA A 17 2.21 -26.28 1.93
CA ALA A 17 1.48 -25.34 2.78
C ALA A 17 0.27 -24.72 2.07
N LEU A 18 0.44 -24.34 0.79
CA LEU A 18 -0.66 -23.82 -0.04
C LEU A 18 -1.74 -24.87 -0.25
N ALA A 19 -1.38 -26.11 -0.58
CA ALA A 19 -2.34 -27.22 -0.75
C ALA A 19 -3.15 -27.46 0.54
N CYS A 20 -2.49 -27.45 1.71
CA CYS A 20 -3.17 -27.55 3.00
C CYS A 20 -4.13 -26.39 3.25
N LEU A 21 -3.76 -25.16 2.90
CA LEU A 21 -4.59 -23.97 3.06
C LEU A 21 -5.84 -24.05 2.17
N VAL A 22 -5.65 -24.39 0.89
CA VAL A 22 -6.73 -24.56 -0.09
C VAL A 22 -7.72 -25.63 0.38
N ARG A 23 -7.23 -26.78 0.85
CA ARG A 23 -8.04 -27.87 1.39
C ARG A 23 -8.78 -27.46 2.67
N LYS A 24 -8.09 -26.81 3.62
CA LYS A 24 -8.68 -26.37 4.90
C LYS A 24 -9.79 -25.34 4.71
N LYS A 25 -9.69 -24.50 3.68
CA LYS A 25 -10.67 -23.46 3.37
C LYS A 25 -11.74 -23.92 2.38
N ASN A 26 -11.74 -25.20 1.96
CA ASN A 26 -12.64 -25.74 0.94
C ASN A 26 -12.66 -24.96 -0.39
N LEU A 27 -11.58 -24.26 -0.73
CA LEU A 27 -11.53 -23.38 -1.90
C LEU A 27 -11.65 -24.16 -3.23
N MET A 28 -11.46 -25.47 -3.23
CA MET A 28 -11.60 -26.30 -4.43
C MET A 28 -13.08 -26.59 -4.80
N TYR A 29 -14.01 -26.39 -3.88
CA TYR A 29 -15.42 -26.75 -4.04
C TYR A 29 -16.34 -25.52 -4.01
N ASP A 30 -15.78 -24.32 -3.95
CA ASP A 30 -16.52 -23.09 -3.84
C ASP A 30 -16.53 -22.36 -5.18
N ASP A 31 -17.48 -22.75 -6.03
CA ASP A 31 -17.64 -22.18 -7.38
C ASP A 31 -18.00 -20.67 -7.35
N GLN A 32 -18.51 -20.17 -6.24
CA GLN A 32 -18.86 -18.75 -6.09
C GLN A 32 -17.66 -17.85 -5.82
N HIS A 33 -16.51 -18.41 -5.44
CA HIS A 33 -15.31 -17.64 -5.07
C HIS A 33 -14.13 -17.90 -6.01
N TYR A 34 -14.34 -18.55 -7.14
CA TYR A 34 -13.34 -18.71 -8.19
C TYR A 34 -12.90 -17.32 -8.71
N GLY A 35 -11.60 -17.04 -8.66
CA GLY A 35 -11.03 -15.77 -9.11
C GLY A 35 -10.85 -14.70 -8.02
N HIS A 36 -11.38 -14.87 -6.81
CA HIS A 36 -11.23 -13.91 -5.71
C HIS A 36 -9.90 -14.00 -4.95
N TYR A 37 -9.05 -14.99 -5.26
CA TYR A 37 -7.78 -15.20 -4.58
C TYR A 37 -6.61 -14.92 -5.51
N HIS A 38 -5.78 -13.96 -5.13
CA HIS A 38 -4.53 -13.66 -5.82
C HIS A 38 -3.37 -14.32 -5.07
N LEU A 39 -2.61 -15.16 -5.76
CA LEU A 39 -1.39 -15.75 -5.24
C LEU A 39 -0.20 -14.89 -5.70
N SER A 40 0.51 -14.30 -4.77
CA SER A 40 1.72 -13.54 -5.05
C SER A 40 2.92 -14.12 -4.32
N SER A 41 4.05 -14.22 -5.01
CA SER A 41 5.33 -14.61 -4.39
C SER A 41 6.02 -13.35 -3.85
N LYS A 42 6.38 -13.35 -2.56
CA LYS A 42 7.20 -12.30 -1.96
C LYS A 42 8.55 -12.87 -1.56
N PHE A 43 9.61 -12.22 -2.01
CA PHE A 43 10.97 -12.55 -1.59
C PHE A 43 11.24 -11.92 -0.23
N LEU A 44 11.36 -12.75 0.80
CA LEU A 44 11.61 -12.31 2.18
C LEU A 44 13.00 -11.65 2.36
N ASN A 45 13.91 -11.89 1.44
CA ASN A 45 15.27 -11.30 1.43
C ASN A 45 15.29 -9.80 1.09
N GLN A 46 14.19 -9.24 0.58
CA GLN A 46 14.07 -7.80 0.28
C GLN A 46 13.82 -6.96 1.52
N TYR A 47 13.54 -7.59 2.66
CA TYR A 47 13.19 -6.92 3.90
C TYR A 47 14.06 -7.41 5.06
N VAL A 48 14.33 -6.51 6.00
CA VAL A 48 14.93 -6.87 7.29
C VAL A 48 13.95 -7.78 8.03
N ARG A 49 14.42 -8.89 8.54
CA ARG A 49 13.60 -9.82 9.32
C ARG A 49 13.46 -9.28 10.73
N LEU A 50 12.27 -8.79 11.06
CA LEU A 50 11.90 -8.35 12.40
C LEU A 50 10.83 -9.31 12.94
N ASP A 51 11.18 -10.05 13.98
CA ASP A 51 10.21 -10.85 14.71
C ASP A 51 9.36 -9.99 15.67
N ALA A 52 8.39 -10.60 16.34
CA ALA A 52 7.51 -9.88 17.25
C ALA A 52 8.25 -9.35 18.49
N ALA A 53 9.29 -10.09 18.96
CA ALA A 53 10.09 -9.69 20.11
C ALA A 53 10.95 -8.47 19.79
N ALA A 54 11.64 -8.47 18.65
CA ALA A 54 12.41 -7.33 18.17
C ALA A 54 11.52 -6.11 17.93
N ALA A 55 10.35 -6.28 17.28
CA ALA A 55 9.41 -5.19 17.05
C ALA A 55 8.91 -4.56 18.36
N LYS A 56 8.70 -5.37 19.40
CA LYS A 56 8.32 -4.90 20.74
C LYS A 56 9.49 -4.22 21.46
N ALA A 57 10.67 -4.81 21.45
CA ALA A 57 11.87 -4.25 22.09
C ALA A 57 12.25 -2.88 21.50
N LEU A 58 12.04 -2.68 20.19
CA LEU A 58 12.27 -1.41 19.50
C LEU A 58 11.09 -0.43 19.61
N ASN A 59 10.01 -0.77 20.31
CA ASN A 59 8.80 0.05 20.41
C ASN A 59 8.30 0.53 19.04
N LEU A 60 8.29 -0.35 18.03
CA LEU A 60 7.89 0.02 16.67
C LEU A 60 6.41 0.39 16.57
N PHE A 61 5.55 -0.29 17.34
CA PHE A 61 4.10 -0.09 17.31
C PHE A 61 3.54 0.14 18.71
N PRO A 62 2.45 0.92 18.83
CA PRO A 62 1.84 1.16 20.14
C PRO A 62 1.27 -0.13 20.72
N GLU A 63 1.38 -0.30 22.02
CA GLU A 63 0.66 -1.37 22.72
C GLU A 63 -0.87 -1.13 22.67
N PRO A 64 -1.70 -2.19 22.74
CA PRO A 64 -3.16 -2.06 22.58
C PRO A 64 -3.84 -1.08 23.56
N ARG A 65 -3.21 -0.82 24.71
CA ARG A 65 -3.66 0.15 25.73
C ARG A 65 -2.64 1.26 25.98
N GLY A 66 -1.62 1.35 25.15
CA GLY A 66 -0.53 2.33 25.29
C GLY A 66 -0.86 3.67 24.62
N VAL A 67 -0.07 4.67 24.95
CA VAL A 67 -0.14 5.99 24.30
C VAL A 67 0.39 5.85 22.87
N LYS A 68 -0.35 6.41 21.89
CA LYS A 68 0.04 6.31 20.46
C LYS A 68 1.48 6.79 20.22
N HIS A 69 1.85 7.92 20.80
CA HIS A 69 3.17 8.55 20.59
C HIS A 69 4.33 7.87 21.36
N SER A 70 4.07 6.81 22.13
CA SER A 70 5.15 6.04 22.76
C SER A 70 5.86 5.07 21.81
N SER A 71 5.46 5.02 20.54
CA SER A 71 6.02 4.13 19.53
C SER A 71 6.53 4.88 18.31
N LEU A 72 7.49 4.29 17.60
CA LEU A 72 8.03 4.86 16.36
C LEU A 72 6.91 5.14 15.33
N PHE A 73 6.05 4.17 15.09
CA PHE A 73 4.89 4.35 14.20
C PHE A 73 4.00 5.50 14.66
N GLY A 74 3.69 5.58 15.95
CA GLY A 74 2.81 6.62 16.47
C GLY A 74 3.39 8.03 16.37
N VAL A 75 4.72 8.19 16.49
CA VAL A 75 5.42 9.46 16.25
C VAL A 75 5.40 9.85 14.78
N LEU A 76 5.59 8.88 13.88
CA LEU A 76 5.65 9.13 12.43
C LEU A 76 4.28 9.28 11.77
N ASP A 77 3.19 8.75 12.38
CA ASP A 77 1.88 8.72 11.76
C ASP A 77 1.16 10.06 11.81
N HIS A 78 1.52 10.92 10.87
CA HIS A 78 0.83 12.17 10.53
C HIS A 78 0.04 12.06 9.22
N CYS A 79 -0.30 10.83 8.81
CA CYS A 79 -0.98 10.57 7.55
C CYS A 79 -2.39 11.16 7.52
N GLN A 80 -2.76 11.78 6.40
CA GLN A 80 -4.10 12.34 6.18
C GLN A 80 -5.11 11.28 5.74
N THR A 81 -4.63 10.15 5.22
CA THR A 81 -5.47 9.08 4.68
C THR A 81 -5.21 7.76 5.40
N ARG A 82 -6.25 6.92 5.49
CA ARG A 82 -6.12 5.57 6.04
C ARG A 82 -5.14 4.71 5.26
N MET A 83 -5.14 4.86 3.94
CA MET A 83 -4.21 4.14 3.05
C MET A 83 -2.76 4.54 3.31
N GLY A 84 -2.50 5.84 3.53
CA GLY A 84 -1.18 6.34 3.91
C GLY A 84 -0.71 5.74 5.23
N ALA A 85 -1.54 5.76 6.27
CA ALA A 85 -1.22 5.16 7.57
C ALA A 85 -0.95 3.64 7.45
N ASN A 86 -1.74 2.91 6.67
CA ASN A 86 -1.52 1.49 6.42
C ASN A 86 -0.20 1.24 5.67
N THR A 87 0.15 2.10 4.73
CA THR A 87 1.42 2.01 3.99
C THR A 87 2.60 2.30 4.90
N LEU A 88 2.53 3.34 5.73
CA LEU A 88 3.54 3.65 6.74
C LEU A 88 3.72 2.50 7.73
N HIS A 89 2.62 1.93 8.24
CA HIS A 89 2.65 0.77 9.12
C HIS A 89 3.40 -0.41 8.48
N ARG A 90 3.10 -0.69 7.19
CA ARG A 90 3.78 -1.74 6.44
C ARG A 90 5.28 -1.44 6.25
N TRP A 91 5.66 -0.20 5.99
CA TRP A 91 7.06 0.19 5.82
C TRP A 91 7.86 0.05 7.13
N VAL A 92 7.28 0.46 8.25
CA VAL A 92 7.90 0.29 9.58
C VAL A 92 8.00 -1.21 9.93
N ARG A 93 6.99 -2.01 9.57
CA ARG A 93 6.99 -3.45 9.84
C ARG A 93 7.96 -4.25 8.97
N HIS A 94 8.20 -3.78 7.75
CA HIS A 94 9.03 -4.45 6.76
C HIS A 94 10.06 -3.47 6.16
N PRO A 95 11.12 -3.12 6.92
CA PRO A 95 12.18 -2.24 6.43
C PRO A 95 12.89 -2.89 5.23
N LEU A 96 13.23 -2.08 4.24
CA LEU A 96 13.92 -2.53 3.04
C LEU A 96 15.38 -2.83 3.32
N VAL A 97 15.95 -3.75 2.50
CA VAL A 97 17.39 -4.03 2.43
C VAL A 97 17.97 -3.50 1.11
N ASP A 98 17.16 -3.38 0.07
CA ASP A 98 17.59 -2.90 -1.24
C ASP A 98 17.92 -1.40 -1.19
N LEU A 99 19.21 -1.09 -1.40
CA LEU A 99 19.74 0.27 -1.35
C LEU A 99 19.10 1.17 -2.41
N ALA A 100 18.90 0.69 -3.63
CA ALA A 100 18.34 1.48 -4.72
C ALA A 100 16.89 1.92 -4.40
N GLU A 101 16.09 1.02 -3.82
CA GLU A 101 14.72 1.35 -3.42
C GLU A 101 14.69 2.27 -2.18
N ILE A 102 15.66 2.15 -1.26
CA ILE A 102 15.81 3.06 -0.12
C ILE A 102 16.14 4.47 -0.62
N GLU A 103 17.14 4.60 -1.48
CA GLU A 103 17.55 5.90 -2.05
C GLU A 103 16.41 6.53 -2.87
N ARG A 104 15.68 5.72 -3.62
CA ARG A 104 14.49 6.19 -4.35
C ARG A 104 13.44 6.79 -3.39
N ARG A 105 13.18 6.13 -2.26
CA ARG A 105 12.25 6.66 -1.24
C ARG A 105 12.78 7.92 -0.57
N HIS A 106 14.06 7.96 -0.24
CA HIS A 106 14.69 9.15 0.33
C HIS A 106 14.57 10.34 -0.62
N GLY A 107 14.84 10.14 -1.90
CA GLY A 107 14.68 11.20 -2.88
C GLY A 107 13.25 11.73 -3.03
N LEU A 108 12.22 10.87 -2.85
CA LEU A 108 10.84 11.34 -2.80
C LEU A 108 10.54 12.14 -1.53
N VAL A 109 11.03 11.67 -0.38
CA VAL A 109 10.87 12.39 0.89
C VAL A 109 11.56 13.75 0.84
N GLU A 110 12.76 13.83 0.23
CA GLU A 110 13.50 15.06 0.07
C GLU A 110 12.71 16.11 -0.74
N ILE A 111 12.09 15.72 -1.85
CA ILE A 111 11.23 16.62 -2.64
C ILE A 111 10.14 17.22 -1.76
N PHE A 112 9.41 16.36 -1.02
CA PHE A 112 8.36 16.84 -0.11
C PHE A 112 8.90 17.62 1.09
N HIS A 113 10.13 17.38 1.52
CA HIS A 113 10.75 18.15 2.60
C HIS A 113 11.14 19.55 2.15
N GLN A 114 11.66 19.70 0.94
CA GLN A 114 12.09 20.98 0.38
C GLN A 114 10.92 21.89 0.01
N ASP A 115 9.83 21.31 -0.55
CA ASP A 115 8.65 22.07 -0.96
C ASP A 115 7.56 22.06 0.11
N SER A 116 7.52 23.11 0.92
CA SER A 116 6.47 23.28 1.94
C SER A 116 5.11 23.59 1.32
N GLY A 117 5.07 24.31 0.20
CA GLY A 117 3.84 24.66 -0.51
C GLY A 117 3.13 23.42 -1.04
N LEU A 118 3.87 22.51 -1.70
CA LEU A 118 3.35 21.23 -2.17
C LEU A 118 2.82 20.39 -1.00
N ARG A 119 3.59 20.31 0.10
CA ARG A 119 3.15 19.55 1.28
C ARG A 119 1.84 20.08 1.84
N GLU A 120 1.71 21.40 1.94
CA GLU A 120 0.55 22.05 2.52
C GLU A 120 -0.67 21.89 1.61
N ALA A 121 -0.54 22.13 0.32
CA ALA A 121 -1.60 21.92 -0.68
C ALA A 121 -2.14 20.48 -0.65
N LEU A 122 -1.23 19.49 -0.68
CA LEU A 122 -1.64 18.09 -0.60
C LEU A 122 -2.29 17.76 0.75
N ARG A 123 -1.74 18.23 1.86
CA ARG A 123 -2.19 17.88 3.20
C ARG A 123 -3.52 18.54 3.57
N GLN A 124 -3.68 19.82 3.26
CA GLN A 124 -4.84 20.61 3.69
C GLN A 124 -6.04 20.40 2.77
N ASP A 125 -5.79 20.31 1.46
CA ASP A 125 -6.84 20.36 0.45
C ASP A 125 -7.06 19.02 -0.24
N GLU A 126 -6.02 18.44 -0.83
CA GLU A 126 -6.21 17.36 -1.78
C GLU A 126 -6.35 15.98 -1.13
N LEU A 127 -5.61 15.70 -0.07
CA LEU A 127 -5.66 14.39 0.62
C LEU A 127 -6.71 14.32 1.72
N LYS A 128 -7.22 15.46 2.18
CA LYS A 128 -8.19 15.52 3.27
C LYS A 128 -9.54 14.92 2.85
N GLY A 129 -9.99 13.93 3.62
CA GLY A 129 -11.28 13.29 3.39
C GLY A 129 -11.33 12.35 2.18
N ILE A 130 -10.16 11.90 1.68
CA ILE A 130 -10.12 10.80 0.72
C ILE A 130 -10.61 9.51 1.40
N PRO A 131 -11.56 8.79 0.78
CA PRO A 131 -12.07 7.55 1.32
C PRO A 131 -11.01 6.44 1.31
N ASP A 132 -11.21 5.39 2.09
CA ASP A 132 -10.35 4.20 2.05
C ASP A 132 -10.66 3.38 0.79
N LEU A 133 -9.94 3.69 -0.29
CA LEU A 133 -10.10 3.03 -1.59
C LEU A 133 -9.83 1.52 -1.51
N SER A 134 -8.85 1.11 -0.70
CA SER A 134 -8.52 -0.31 -0.54
C SER A 134 -9.71 -1.10 0.01
N ARG A 135 -10.47 -0.49 0.90
CA ARG A 135 -11.70 -1.08 1.45
C ARG A 135 -12.82 -1.11 0.42
N ILE A 136 -12.99 -0.05 -0.35
CA ILE A 136 -14.01 0.03 -1.42
C ILE A 136 -13.73 -1.05 -2.46
N VAL A 137 -12.48 -1.16 -2.92
CA VAL A 137 -12.04 -2.18 -3.87
C VAL A 137 -12.32 -3.59 -3.37
N LEU A 138 -11.99 -3.86 -2.10
CA LEU A 138 -12.25 -5.17 -1.50
C LEU A 138 -13.76 -5.50 -1.46
N ARG A 139 -14.62 -4.51 -1.22
CA ARG A 139 -16.07 -4.68 -1.26
C ARG A 139 -16.59 -4.92 -2.66
N LEU A 140 -16.05 -4.18 -3.65
CA LEU A 140 -16.37 -4.41 -5.06
C LEU A 140 -16.01 -5.83 -5.49
N LYS A 141 -14.79 -6.29 -5.16
CA LYS A 141 -14.36 -7.67 -5.45
C LYS A 141 -15.20 -8.75 -4.78
N ARG A 142 -15.86 -8.42 -3.67
CA ARG A 142 -16.75 -9.33 -2.92
C ARG A 142 -18.23 -9.15 -3.28
N GLU A 143 -18.54 -8.33 -4.28
CA GLU A 143 -19.93 -8.00 -4.66
C GLU A 143 -20.77 -7.40 -3.50
N GLN A 144 -20.08 -6.79 -2.52
CA GLN A 144 -20.67 -6.19 -1.32
C GLN A 144 -20.60 -4.66 -1.33
N ALA A 145 -20.37 -4.07 -2.51
CA ALA A 145 -20.28 -2.63 -2.65
C ALA A 145 -21.66 -2.00 -2.46
N THR A 146 -21.68 -0.87 -1.79
CA THR A 146 -22.88 -0.06 -1.56
C THR A 146 -22.90 1.16 -2.49
N LEU A 147 -24.05 1.79 -2.67
CA LEU A 147 -24.17 3.06 -3.40
C LEU A 147 -23.27 4.14 -2.81
N LYS A 148 -23.03 4.11 -1.50
CA LYS A 148 -22.09 5.01 -0.83
C LYS A 148 -20.66 4.77 -1.28
N ASP A 149 -20.25 3.52 -1.45
CA ASP A 149 -18.90 3.18 -1.93
C ASP A 149 -18.68 3.71 -3.35
N LEU A 150 -19.69 3.62 -4.23
CA LEU A 150 -19.65 4.20 -5.58
C LEU A 150 -19.61 5.73 -5.58
N TRP A 151 -20.35 6.35 -4.68
CA TRP A 151 -20.32 7.80 -4.50
C TRP A 151 -18.95 8.28 -4.02
N ASP A 152 -18.35 7.57 -3.06
CA ASP A 152 -17.02 7.88 -2.54
C ASP A 152 -15.94 7.69 -3.62
N LEU A 153 -16.07 6.65 -4.45
CA LEU A 153 -15.18 6.43 -5.60
C LEU A 153 -15.29 7.57 -6.62
N ARG A 154 -16.52 8.00 -6.94
CA ARG A 154 -16.75 9.16 -7.83
C ARG A 154 -16.09 10.44 -7.29
N LYS A 155 -16.25 10.72 -5.99
CA LYS A 155 -15.61 11.89 -5.35
C LYS A 155 -14.09 11.83 -5.45
N PHE A 156 -13.51 10.66 -5.26
CA PHE A 156 -12.08 10.47 -5.44
C PHE A 156 -11.65 10.71 -6.89
N ALA A 157 -12.36 10.14 -7.86
CA ALA A 157 -12.06 10.34 -9.28
C ALA A 157 -12.09 11.81 -9.69
N GLN A 158 -13.02 12.61 -9.13
CA GLN A 158 -13.08 14.06 -9.36
C GLN A 158 -11.92 14.84 -8.73
N ARG A 159 -11.31 14.33 -7.66
CA ARG A 159 -10.13 14.94 -7.02
C ARG A 159 -8.82 14.57 -7.69
N LEU A 160 -8.77 13.44 -8.36
CA LEU A 160 -7.55 12.91 -8.97
C LEU A 160 -6.83 13.93 -9.89
N PRO A 161 -7.53 14.65 -10.79
CA PRO A 161 -6.88 15.68 -11.62
C PRO A 161 -6.24 16.80 -10.80
N LYS A 162 -6.84 17.20 -9.68
CA LYS A 162 -6.30 18.23 -8.79
C LYS A 162 -5.02 17.77 -8.10
N ILE A 163 -5.00 16.52 -7.62
CA ILE A 163 -3.79 15.92 -7.03
C ILE A 163 -2.67 15.89 -8.07
N VAL A 164 -2.98 15.47 -9.30
CA VAL A 164 -1.98 15.44 -10.39
C VAL A 164 -1.50 16.85 -10.72
N ALA A 165 -2.40 17.83 -10.79
CA ALA A 165 -2.04 19.22 -11.03
C ALA A 165 -1.13 19.79 -9.93
N ALA A 166 -1.44 19.51 -8.65
CA ALA A 166 -0.59 19.93 -7.54
C ALA A 166 0.81 19.29 -7.58
N LEU A 167 0.91 18.01 -7.97
CA LEU A 167 2.19 17.33 -8.13
C LEU A 167 3.00 17.88 -9.31
N ASN A 168 2.36 18.34 -10.37
CA ASN A 168 3.00 18.91 -11.55
C ASN A 168 3.35 20.40 -11.36
N ALA A 169 2.66 21.11 -10.48
CA ALA A 169 2.93 22.52 -10.15
C ALA A 169 4.11 22.71 -9.18
N HIS A 170 4.74 21.61 -8.76
CA HIS A 170 5.91 21.66 -7.88
C HIS A 170 7.07 22.46 -8.53
N ASP A 171 7.59 23.46 -7.81
CA ASP A 171 8.69 24.34 -8.24
C ASP A 171 10.08 23.68 -8.22
N GLY A 172 10.16 22.38 -8.37
CA GLY A 172 11.41 21.63 -8.43
C GLY A 172 12.02 21.58 -9.82
N THR A 173 13.20 20.98 -9.90
CA THR A 173 13.82 20.69 -11.20
C THR A 173 12.93 19.79 -12.05
N GLU A 174 13.00 19.90 -13.39
CA GLU A 174 12.24 19.04 -14.33
C GLU A 174 12.39 17.55 -13.99
N ALA A 175 13.56 17.13 -13.51
CA ALA A 175 13.83 15.77 -13.07
C ALA A 175 12.98 15.38 -11.85
N SER A 176 12.76 16.28 -10.90
CA SER A 176 11.94 16.05 -9.69
C SER A 176 10.46 15.97 -10.03
N GLN A 177 9.96 16.87 -10.88
CA GLN A 177 8.58 16.86 -11.38
C GLN A 177 8.29 15.57 -12.15
N LYS A 178 9.19 15.19 -13.05
CA LYS A 178 9.07 13.92 -13.80
C LYS A 178 9.09 12.71 -12.89
N LYS A 179 9.93 12.71 -11.84
CA LYS A 179 10.02 11.63 -10.86
C LYS A 179 8.71 11.46 -10.06
N LEU A 180 8.10 12.57 -9.62
CA LEU A 180 6.82 12.55 -8.89
C LEU A 180 5.68 12.07 -9.79
N SER A 181 5.50 12.70 -10.96
CA SER A 181 4.42 12.36 -11.88
C SER A 181 4.54 10.93 -12.38
N THR A 182 5.74 10.47 -12.77
CA THR A 182 5.97 9.09 -13.23
C THR A 182 5.70 8.09 -12.12
N THR A 183 6.13 8.37 -10.88
CA THR A 183 5.87 7.47 -9.74
C THR A 183 4.38 7.38 -9.45
N PHE A 184 3.66 8.50 -9.53
CA PHE A 184 2.22 8.52 -9.28
C PHE A 184 1.44 7.79 -10.39
N THR A 185 1.73 8.10 -11.67
CA THR A 185 1.06 7.47 -12.82
C THR A 185 1.35 5.98 -12.93
N SER A 186 2.59 5.54 -12.68
CA SER A 186 2.94 4.12 -12.70
C SER A 186 2.21 3.33 -11.61
N ARG A 187 2.05 3.92 -10.42
CA ARG A 187 1.28 3.29 -9.33
C ARG A 187 -0.22 3.25 -9.63
N LEU A 188 -0.73 4.29 -10.28
CA LEU A 188 -2.13 4.33 -10.71
C LEU A 188 -2.39 3.29 -11.81
N ALA A 189 -1.49 3.19 -12.79
CA ALA A 189 -1.57 2.19 -13.85
C ALA A 189 -1.54 0.76 -13.28
N SER A 190 -0.62 0.46 -12.36
CA SER A 190 -0.56 -0.85 -11.71
C SER A 190 -1.83 -1.18 -10.92
N LEU A 191 -2.45 -0.19 -10.29
CA LEU A 191 -3.75 -0.39 -9.63
C LEU A 191 -4.87 -0.67 -10.64
N LEU A 192 -4.88 0.00 -11.79
CA LEU A 192 -5.88 -0.24 -12.84
C LEU A 192 -5.72 -1.62 -13.51
N GLU A 193 -4.48 -2.09 -13.68
CA GLU A 193 -4.19 -3.45 -14.18
C GLU A 193 -4.66 -4.55 -13.21
N GLU A 194 -4.64 -4.29 -11.90
CA GLU A 194 -5.21 -5.20 -10.90
C GLU A 194 -6.75 -5.32 -10.99
N PHE A 195 -7.40 -4.41 -11.73
CA PHE A 195 -8.86 -4.37 -11.92
C PHE A 195 -9.34 -4.94 -13.26
N SER A 196 -8.44 -5.17 -14.20
CA SER A 196 -8.76 -5.80 -15.48
C SER A 196 -8.60 -7.30 -15.41
#